data_d708e9ada279f85a67c8f2bb03934cac
#
_entry.id   d708e9ada279f85a67c8f2bb03934cac
#
_cell.length_a   1.000
_cell.length_b   1.000
_cell.length_c   1.000
_cell.angle_alpha   90.00
_cell.angle_beta   90.00
_cell.angle_gamma   90.00
#
_symmetry.space_group_name_H-M   'P 1'
#
loop_
_entity.id
_entity.type
_entity.pdbx_description
1 polymer ?
#
loop_
_entity_poly.entity_id
_entity_poly.type
_entity_poly.pdbx_seq_one_letter_code
_entity_poly.pdbx_strand_id
1 'polypeptide(L)'
;MKKKEILQEYKKKIKLLKKYNLYYYDKSNPLISDQIYDNLKKEIISLKIQNNFLKSKDSPQEIIGFKPSKIFKKITHKAPMLSLANAFTEEDLINFEKKILNYLHQSNVNHIQYSAEPKIDGISASLIYKKGEFISGL
;
A
#
# COMPACT_ATOMS: atom_id res chain seq x y z
N MET A 1 -2.94 17.72 23.99
CA MET A 1 -2.54 16.39 24.54
C MET A 1 -1.10 16.42 25.00
N LYS A 2 -0.76 15.83 26.15
CA LYS A 2 0.64 15.74 26.64
C LYS A 2 1.41 14.74 25.76
N LYS A 3 2.70 14.98 25.50
CA LYS A 3 3.57 14.09 24.69
C LYS A 3 3.44 12.60 25.07
N LYS A 4 3.22 12.30 26.34
CA LYS A 4 3.05 10.94 26.87
C LYS A 4 1.77 10.26 26.37
N GLU A 5 0.68 10.99 26.25
CA GLU A 5 -0.60 10.48 25.75
C GLU A 5 -0.54 10.16 24.26
N ILE A 6 0.05 11.07 23.46
CA ILE A 6 0.26 10.86 22.03
C ILE A 6 1.15 9.62 21.78
N LEU A 7 2.21 9.46 22.57
CA LEU A 7 3.10 8.30 22.46
C LEU A 7 2.36 6.99 22.81
N GLN A 8 1.51 7.00 23.83
CA GLN A 8 0.71 5.84 24.21
C GLN A 8 -0.31 5.48 23.13
N GLU A 9 -0.99 6.46 22.57
CA GLU A 9 -1.92 6.27 21.46
C GLU A 9 -1.22 5.67 20.22
N TYR A 10 -0.09 6.27 19.82
CA TYR A 10 0.73 5.78 18.73
C TYR A 10 1.14 4.31 18.94
N LYS A 11 1.67 3.96 20.12
CA LYS A 11 2.06 2.58 20.45
C LYS A 11 0.87 1.60 20.40
N LYS A 12 -0.32 2.01 20.86
CA LYS A 12 -1.54 1.19 20.77
C LYS A 12 -1.91 0.91 19.31
N LYS A 13 -1.90 1.93 18.46
CA LYS A 13 -2.22 1.80 17.02
C LYS A 13 -1.19 0.92 16.29
N ILE A 14 0.10 1.06 16.58
CA ILE A 14 1.15 0.18 16.03
C ILE A 14 0.96 -1.28 16.45
N LYS A 15 0.64 -1.54 17.74
CA LYS A 15 0.36 -2.89 18.22
C LYS A 15 -0.84 -3.51 17.50
N LEU A 16 -1.88 -2.72 17.27
CA LEU A 16 -3.08 -3.16 16.57
C LEU A 16 -2.78 -3.47 15.10
N LEU A 17 -2.03 -2.61 14.42
CA LEU A 17 -1.58 -2.83 13.04
C LEU A 17 -0.75 -4.12 12.92
N LYS A 18 0.20 -4.36 13.83
CA LYS A 18 0.99 -5.61 13.86
C LYS A 18 0.10 -6.85 14.03
N LYS A 19 -0.94 -6.75 14.89
CA LYS A 19 -1.93 -7.83 15.05
C LYS A 19 -2.68 -8.10 13.74
N TYR A 20 -3.18 -7.07 13.08
CA TYR A 20 -3.93 -7.23 11.82
C TYR A 20 -3.06 -7.80 10.70
N ASN A 21 -1.78 -7.36 10.61
CA ASN A 21 -0.82 -7.94 9.67
C ASN A 21 -0.62 -9.44 9.88
N LEU A 22 -0.47 -9.88 11.14
CA LEU A 22 -0.32 -11.30 11.46
C LEU A 22 -1.53 -12.12 10.99
N TYR A 23 -2.74 -11.62 11.23
CA TYR A 23 -3.95 -12.32 10.82
C TYR A 23 -4.17 -12.31 9.31
N TYR A 24 -3.83 -11.22 8.65
CA TYR A 24 -3.96 -11.09 7.21
C TYR A 24 -2.94 -11.98 6.46
N TYR A 25 -1.65 -11.83 6.78
CA TYR A 25 -0.58 -12.48 6.02
C TYR A 25 -0.24 -13.89 6.49
N ASP A 26 -0.24 -14.17 7.81
CA ASP A 26 0.17 -15.48 8.31
C ASP A 26 -1.01 -16.45 8.43
N LYS A 27 -2.19 -15.94 8.76
CA LYS A 27 -3.36 -16.79 9.02
C LYS A 27 -4.37 -16.81 7.89
N SER A 28 -4.19 -15.99 6.86
CA SER A 28 -5.15 -15.80 5.75
C SER A 28 -6.59 -15.63 6.26
N ASN A 29 -6.76 -14.98 7.42
CA ASN A 29 -8.04 -14.74 8.09
C ASN A 29 -8.10 -13.29 8.58
N PRO A 30 -8.41 -12.33 7.70
CA PRO A 30 -8.48 -10.91 8.05
C PRO A 30 -9.54 -10.64 9.11
N LEU A 31 -9.16 -9.91 10.19
CA LEU A 31 -10.06 -9.56 11.29
C LEU A 31 -10.90 -8.32 11.02
N ILE A 32 -10.50 -7.53 10.02
CA ILE A 32 -11.12 -6.25 9.66
C ILE A 32 -11.14 -6.09 8.15
N SER A 33 -11.99 -5.20 7.64
CA SER A 33 -11.97 -4.83 6.21
C SER A 33 -10.72 -4.03 5.84
N ASP A 34 -10.36 -4.06 4.57
CA ASP A 34 -9.21 -3.30 4.03
C ASP A 34 -9.37 -1.80 4.29
N GLN A 35 -10.59 -1.28 4.20
CA GLN A 35 -10.89 0.12 4.50
C GLN A 35 -10.52 0.51 5.94
N ILE A 36 -10.89 -0.32 6.93
CA ILE A 36 -10.56 -0.07 8.34
C ILE A 36 -9.04 -0.16 8.55
N TYR A 37 -8.39 -1.12 7.90
CA TYR A 37 -6.94 -1.28 7.95
C TYR A 37 -6.21 -0.06 7.37
N ASP A 38 -6.62 0.42 6.20
CA ASP A 38 -6.02 1.57 5.55
C ASP A 38 -6.26 2.88 6.31
N ASN A 39 -7.44 3.06 6.91
CA ASN A 39 -7.70 4.17 7.80
C ASN A 39 -6.75 4.17 9.01
N LEU A 40 -6.54 3.01 9.64
CA LEU A 40 -5.60 2.89 10.75
C LEU A 40 -4.17 3.26 10.32
N LYS A 41 -3.74 2.85 9.12
CA LYS A 41 -2.44 3.25 8.54
C LYS A 41 -2.34 4.76 8.34
N LYS A 42 -3.37 5.37 7.73
CA LYS A 42 -3.44 6.83 7.51
C LYS A 42 -3.33 7.60 8.83
N GLU A 43 -4.05 7.16 9.87
CA GLU A 43 -4.00 7.77 11.21
C GLU A 43 -2.60 7.69 11.84
N ILE A 44 -1.93 6.54 11.76
CA ILE A 44 -0.56 6.36 12.28
C ILE A 44 0.42 7.28 11.55
N ILE A 45 0.32 7.38 10.23
CA ILE A 45 1.16 8.25 9.41
C ILE A 45 0.91 9.73 9.77
N SER A 46 -0.34 10.14 9.89
CA SER A 46 -0.73 11.49 10.30
C SER A 46 -0.17 11.87 11.67
N LEU A 47 -0.30 10.99 12.67
CA LEU A 47 0.28 11.19 14.00
C LEU A 47 1.81 11.38 13.93
N LYS A 48 2.49 10.60 13.09
CA LYS A 48 3.95 10.69 12.91
C LYS A 48 4.37 12.01 12.24
N ILE A 49 3.62 12.46 11.22
CA ILE A 49 3.88 13.73 10.53
C ILE A 49 3.69 14.91 11.48
N GLN A 50 2.60 14.91 12.27
CA GLN A 50 2.29 15.97 13.22
C GLN A 50 3.23 16.00 14.43
N ASN A 51 3.92 14.89 14.72
CA ASN A 51 4.72 14.73 15.93
C ASN A 51 6.10 14.15 15.65
N ASN A 52 7.07 15.01 15.33
CA ASN A 52 8.44 14.62 14.97
C ASN A 52 9.17 13.75 16.01
N PHE A 53 8.71 13.75 17.28
CA PHE A 53 9.29 12.91 18.33
C PHE A 53 8.89 11.43 18.23
N LEU A 54 7.90 11.09 17.38
CA LEU A 54 7.46 9.72 17.13
C LEU A 54 8.32 8.97 16.07
N LYS A 55 9.56 9.41 15.86
CA LYS A 55 10.51 8.73 14.97
C LYS A 55 10.81 7.34 15.54
N SER A 56 10.18 6.31 14.99
CA SER A 56 10.41 4.92 15.35
C SER A 56 10.59 4.08 14.09
N LYS A 57 11.45 3.07 14.15
CA LYS A 57 11.63 2.05 13.11
C LYS A 57 10.39 1.18 12.90
N ASP A 58 9.39 1.32 13.77
CA ASP A 58 8.10 0.60 13.71
C ASP A 58 7.04 1.35 12.89
N SER A 59 7.45 2.15 11.92
CA SER A 59 6.51 2.86 11.03
C SER A 59 5.78 1.86 10.13
N PRO A 60 4.47 2.05 9.82
CA PRO A 60 3.76 1.24 8.83
C PRO A 60 4.45 1.16 7.48
N GLN A 61 5.22 2.19 7.12
CA GLN A 61 6.03 2.24 5.89
C GLN A 61 7.23 1.26 5.93
N GLU A 62 7.68 0.88 7.13
CA GLU A 62 8.79 -0.06 7.36
C GLU A 62 8.30 -1.48 7.71
N ILE A 63 7.03 -1.62 8.11
CA ILE A 63 6.37 -2.88 8.46
C ILE A 63 5.54 -3.35 7.26
N ILE A 64 6.14 -3.42 6.09
CA ILE A 64 5.46 -3.92 4.89
C ILE A 64 5.78 -5.40 4.71
N GLY A 65 4.73 -6.22 4.76
CA GLY A 65 4.75 -7.59 4.26
C GLY A 65 5.32 -8.64 5.23
N PHE A 66 5.21 -9.87 4.77
CA PHE A 66 5.76 -11.07 5.38
C PHE A 66 7.28 -11.14 5.20
N LYS A 67 8.01 -11.75 6.14
CA LYS A 67 9.42 -12.04 5.93
C LYS A 67 9.56 -13.02 4.76
N PRO A 68 10.27 -12.67 3.69
CA PRO A 68 10.41 -13.56 2.54
C PRO A 68 10.97 -14.91 2.98
N SER A 69 10.44 -15.99 2.42
CA SER A 69 11.00 -17.32 2.62
C SER A 69 12.49 -17.34 2.24
N LYS A 70 13.32 -17.97 3.07
CA LYS A 70 14.75 -18.12 2.79
C LYS A 70 15.05 -19.13 1.66
N ILE A 71 14.03 -19.84 1.20
CA ILE A 71 14.14 -20.89 0.18
C ILE A 71 14.40 -20.30 -1.21
N PHE A 72 13.90 -19.10 -1.48
CA PHE A 72 14.03 -18.46 -2.80
C PHE A 72 15.20 -17.48 -2.84
N LYS A 73 15.94 -17.48 -3.95
CA LYS A 73 16.96 -16.46 -4.22
C LYS A 73 16.29 -15.10 -4.39
N LYS A 74 16.87 -14.07 -3.77
CA LYS A 74 16.43 -12.70 -3.99
C LYS A 74 16.95 -12.22 -5.33
N ILE A 75 16.05 -11.71 -6.16
CA ILE A 75 16.37 -11.12 -7.46
C ILE A 75 15.81 -9.69 -7.46
N THR A 76 16.56 -8.77 -8.08
CA THR A 76 16.13 -7.38 -8.21
C THR A 76 15.27 -7.25 -9.47
N HIS A 77 14.05 -6.73 -9.32
CA HIS A 77 13.20 -6.41 -10.47
C HIS A 77 13.81 -5.29 -11.31
N LYS A 78 13.79 -5.43 -12.64
CA LYS A 78 14.27 -4.40 -13.58
C LYS A 78 13.38 -3.16 -13.58
N ALA A 79 12.08 -3.35 -13.37
CA ALA A 79 11.11 -2.29 -13.18
C ALA A 79 10.51 -2.41 -11.77
N PRO A 80 10.25 -1.28 -11.06
CA PRO A 80 9.68 -1.34 -9.73
C PRO A 80 8.27 -1.94 -9.77
N MET A 81 7.97 -2.82 -8.82
CA MET A 81 6.63 -3.35 -8.60
C MET A 81 5.88 -2.36 -7.70
N LEU A 82 4.98 -1.58 -8.29
CA LEU A 82 4.22 -0.55 -7.59
C LEU A 82 2.85 -1.09 -7.17
N SER A 83 2.36 -0.62 -6.02
CA SER A 83 1.00 -0.90 -5.56
C SER A 83 0.01 0.07 -6.20
N LEU A 84 -1.21 -0.40 -6.47
CA LEU A 84 -2.32 0.44 -6.88
C LEU A 84 -2.88 1.19 -5.67
N ALA A 85 -3.36 2.41 -5.90
CA ALA A 85 -4.11 3.14 -4.88
C ALA A 85 -5.51 2.56 -4.74
N ASN A 86 -6.07 2.63 -3.52
CA ASN A 86 -7.44 2.24 -3.26
C ASN A 86 -8.36 3.46 -3.38
N ALA A 87 -9.58 3.24 -3.89
CA ALA A 87 -10.68 4.18 -3.87
C ALA A 87 -11.86 3.53 -3.15
N PHE A 88 -12.39 4.16 -2.10
CA PHE A 88 -13.52 3.67 -1.33
C PHE A 88 -14.74 4.59 -1.42
N THR A 89 -14.55 5.79 -1.95
CA THR A 89 -15.57 6.82 -2.05
C THR A 89 -15.59 7.42 -3.46
N GLU A 90 -16.70 8.06 -3.81
CA GLU A 90 -16.81 8.84 -5.04
C GLU A 90 -15.77 9.97 -5.10
N GLU A 91 -15.49 10.60 -3.95
CA GLU A 91 -14.46 11.63 -3.86
C GLU A 91 -13.05 11.09 -4.21
N ASP A 92 -12.73 9.86 -3.82
CA ASP A 92 -11.46 9.21 -4.21
C ASP A 92 -11.36 9.05 -5.73
N LEU A 93 -12.46 8.73 -6.42
CA LEU A 93 -12.50 8.63 -7.90
C LEU A 93 -12.33 10.01 -8.55
N ILE A 94 -13.02 11.03 -8.06
CA ILE A 94 -12.87 12.41 -8.54
C ILE A 94 -11.41 12.88 -8.38
N ASN A 95 -10.79 12.56 -7.24
CA ASN A 95 -9.39 12.90 -7.00
C ASN A 95 -8.42 12.12 -7.89
N PHE A 96 -8.73 10.87 -8.22
CA PHE A 96 -7.97 10.08 -9.19
C PHE A 96 -8.02 10.73 -10.57
N GLU A 97 -9.20 11.10 -11.04
CA GLU A 97 -9.40 11.77 -12.32
C GLU A 97 -8.65 13.12 -12.39
N LYS A 98 -8.75 13.95 -11.35
CA LYS A 98 -7.97 15.20 -11.26
C LYS A 98 -6.46 14.97 -11.35
N LYS A 99 -5.92 13.90 -10.75
CA LYS A 99 -4.50 13.56 -10.87
C LYS A 99 -4.11 13.20 -12.30
N ILE A 100 -4.96 12.47 -13.02
CA ILE A 100 -4.73 12.14 -14.44
C ILE A 100 -4.72 13.41 -15.28
N LEU A 101 -5.71 14.29 -15.11
CA LEU A 101 -5.79 15.56 -15.83
C LEU A 101 -4.54 16.41 -15.60
N ASN A 102 -4.11 16.54 -14.34
CA ASN A 102 -2.90 17.28 -14.01
C ASN A 102 -1.63 16.67 -14.64
N TYR A 103 -1.53 15.35 -14.65
CA TYR A 103 -0.41 14.65 -15.28
C TYR A 103 -0.37 14.83 -16.80
N LEU A 104 -1.54 14.81 -17.44
CA LEU A 104 -1.69 15.00 -18.89
C LEU A 104 -1.70 16.49 -19.30
N HIS A 105 -1.63 17.41 -18.34
CA HIS A 105 -1.79 18.87 -18.58
C HIS A 105 -3.07 19.23 -19.34
N GLN A 106 -4.16 18.50 -19.03
CA GLN A 106 -5.48 18.72 -19.64
C GLN A 106 -6.44 19.32 -18.63
N SER A 107 -7.35 20.17 -19.12
CA SER A 107 -8.40 20.81 -18.30
C SER A 107 -9.77 20.12 -18.41
N ASN A 108 -9.92 19.11 -19.28
CA ASN A 108 -11.20 18.49 -19.58
C ASN A 108 -11.07 16.97 -19.66
N VAL A 109 -12.00 16.25 -19.03
CA VAL A 109 -12.08 14.77 -18.97
C VAL A 109 -12.64 14.14 -20.25
N ASN A 110 -13.28 14.91 -21.14
CA ASN A 110 -14.03 14.39 -22.28
C ASN A 110 -13.22 13.56 -23.30
N HIS A 111 -11.89 13.56 -23.17
CA HIS A 111 -10.99 12.80 -24.04
C HIS A 111 -10.32 11.62 -23.33
N ILE A 112 -10.64 11.36 -22.04
CA ILE A 112 -10.03 10.27 -21.29
C ILE A 112 -10.95 9.05 -21.38
N GLN A 113 -10.43 7.98 -21.96
CA GLN A 113 -11.10 6.69 -21.98
C GLN A 113 -10.57 5.83 -20.83
N TYR A 114 -11.48 5.21 -20.10
CA TYR A 114 -11.16 4.32 -18.99
C TYR A 114 -11.54 2.88 -19.34
N SER A 115 -10.68 1.93 -18.97
CA SER A 115 -11.01 0.51 -18.93
C SER A 115 -11.21 0.11 -17.46
N ALA A 116 -12.35 -0.50 -17.16
CA ALA A 116 -12.64 -1.03 -15.84
C ALA A 116 -12.52 -2.55 -15.88
N GLU A 117 -11.64 -3.09 -15.07
CA GLU A 117 -11.33 -4.51 -15.03
C GLU A 117 -11.39 -5.05 -13.60
N PRO A 118 -11.85 -6.30 -13.38
CA PRO A 118 -11.76 -6.92 -12.06
C PRO A 118 -10.30 -7.13 -11.67
N LYS A 119 -9.92 -6.61 -10.50
CA LYS A 119 -8.62 -6.87 -9.92
C LYS A 119 -8.63 -8.24 -9.24
N ILE A 120 -8.11 -9.24 -9.93
CA ILE A 120 -7.99 -10.60 -9.38
C ILE A 120 -6.90 -10.57 -8.30
N ASP A 121 -7.25 -11.08 -7.12
CA ASP A 121 -6.29 -11.24 -6.03
C ASP A 121 -5.44 -12.50 -6.26
N GLY A 122 -4.11 -12.34 -6.23
CA GLY A 122 -3.20 -13.41 -6.55
C GLY A 122 -1.74 -13.00 -6.40
N ILE A 123 -0.84 -13.78 -6.99
CA ILE A 123 0.60 -13.53 -6.96
C ILE A 123 0.97 -12.59 -8.11
N SER A 124 1.64 -11.48 -7.78
CA SER A 124 2.31 -10.64 -8.78
C SER A 124 3.46 -11.40 -9.43
N ALA A 125 3.49 -11.44 -10.75
CA ALA A 125 4.58 -12.05 -11.50
C ALA A 125 5.15 -11.06 -12.53
N SER A 126 6.48 -11.01 -12.61
CA SER A 126 7.18 -10.25 -13.63
C SER A 126 7.83 -11.23 -14.60
N LEU A 127 7.39 -11.25 -15.87
CA LEU A 127 7.93 -12.11 -16.91
C LEU A 127 8.84 -11.31 -17.83
N ILE A 128 10.06 -11.79 -18.03
CA ILE A 128 11.08 -11.11 -18.84
C ILE A 128 11.31 -11.91 -20.12
N TYR A 129 11.09 -11.25 -21.26
CA TYR A 129 11.36 -11.78 -22.59
C TYR A 129 12.47 -10.95 -23.27
N LYS A 130 13.29 -11.59 -24.08
CA LYS A 130 14.29 -10.96 -24.93
C LYS A 130 14.20 -11.55 -26.33
N LYS A 131 13.92 -10.72 -27.34
CA LYS A 131 13.74 -11.13 -28.75
C LYS A 131 12.71 -12.25 -28.93
N GLY A 132 11.63 -12.26 -28.14
CA GLY A 132 10.59 -13.27 -28.17
C GLY A 132 10.86 -14.51 -27.30
N GLU A 133 12.07 -14.68 -26.76
CA GLU A 133 12.43 -15.81 -25.90
C GLU A 133 12.22 -15.48 -24.43
N PHE A 134 11.62 -16.41 -23.70
CA PHE A 134 11.42 -16.30 -22.24
C PHE A 134 12.75 -16.43 -21.52
N ILE A 135 13.11 -15.43 -20.71
CA ILE A 135 14.38 -15.39 -19.97
C ILE A 135 14.17 -15.74 -18.50
N SER A 136 13.19 -15.14 -17.84
CA SER A 136 12.92 -15.38 -16.42
C SER A 136 11.54 -14.95 -16.00
N GLY A 137 11.01 -15.61 -14.94
CA GLY A 137 9.86 -15.20 -14.16
C GLY A 137 10.28 -14.88 -12.73
N LEU A 138 9.78 -13.78 -12.18
CA LEU A 138 10.08 -13.29 -10.84
C LEU A 138 8.78 -13.10 -10.05
#